data_f70e1311bf8a629bcc7ee2fbf88ff6b3
#
_entry.id   f70e1311bf8a629bcc7ee2fbf88ff6b3
#
_cell.length_a   1.000
_cell.length_b   1.000
_cell.length_c   1.000
_cell.angle_alpha   90.00
_cell.angle_beta   90.00
_cell.angle_gamma   90.00
#
_symmetry.space_group_name_H-M   'P 1'
#
loop_
_entity.id
_entity.type
_entity.pdbx_description
1 polymer ?
#
loop_
_entity_poly.entity_id
_entity_poly.type
_entity_poly.pdbx_seq_one_letter_code
_entity_poly.pdbx_strand_id
1 'polypeptide(L)'
;FYDPDWNSNGAQPHGTVISNGVVVSDFDDANMSGGFVGFNKENKLVLGKFTKEQAVSMGIRDAVEFGPFLIVNGKSSFVKGNGGWGIAPRTAIGQRSDGIVLFLVINGRLATSIGADMGDLTEIMENYGAVNAANMDGGSSSELVINNKIVNHPVAAGTNGLRDMPTFWVVK
;
A
#
# COMPACT_ATOMS: atom_id res chain seq x y z
N PHE A 1 -1.95 9.95 3.52
CA PHE A 1 -2.94 10.59 4.39
C PHE A 1 -2.56 12.04 4.65
N TYR A 2 -3.55 12.83 5.04
CA TYR A 2 -3.36 14.23 5.41
C TYR A 2 -3.40 14.39 6.93
N ASP A 3 -2.36 15.01 7.46
CA ASP A 3 -2.25 15.38 8.86
C ASP A 3 -1.84 16.85 8.93
N PRO A 4 -2.79 17.78 9.10
CA PRO A 4 -2.51 19.20 9.07
C PRO A 4 -1.61 19.66 10.22
N ASP A 5 -1.57 18.92 11.31
CA ASP A 5 -0.88 19.31 12.53
C ASP A 5 0.45 18.60 12.74
N TRP A 6 0.79 17.61 11.90
CA TRP A 6 1.96 16.72 12.02
C TRP A 6 2.12 16.04 13.40
N ASN A 7 1.15 16.26 14.28
CA ASN A 7 1.07 15.74 15.64
C ASN A 7 -0.09 14.78 15.81
N SER A 8 -0.99 14.74 14.85
CA SER A 8 -2.12 13.81 14.88
C SER A 8 -1.72 12.46 14.29
N ASN A 9 -2.50 11.47 14.57
CA ASN A 9 -2.27 10.10 14.19
C ASN A 9 -3.09 9.75 12.93
N GLY A 10 -2.72 10.34 11.76
CA GLY A 10 -3.28 9.93 10.48
C GLY A 10 -4.79 10.12 10.35
N ALA A 11 -5.28 11.35 10.49
CA ALA A 11 -6.70 11.65 10.60
C ALA A 11 -7.50 11.37 9.33
N GLN A 12 -6.93 11.54 8.13
CA GLN A 12 -7.67 11.45 6.87
C GLN A 12 -6.83 10.80 5.77
N PRO A 13 -7.40 9.84 5.00
CA PRO A 13 -6.73 9.32 3.83
C PRO A 13 -6.68 10.38 2.74
N HIS A 14 -5.55 10.47 2.02
CA HIS A 14 -5.48 11.18 0.76
C HIS A 14 -6.08 10.35 -0.35
N GLY A 15 -6.70 11.01 -1.32
CA GLY A 15 -7.31 10.37 -2.46
C GLY A 15 -8.59 9.61 -2.11
N THR A 16 -9.03 8.83 -3.06
CA THR A 16 -10.29 8.08 -2.98
C THR A 16 -10.10 6.76 -2.24
N VAL A 17 -11.03 6.47 -1.32
CA VAL A 17 -11.17 5.16 -0.67
C VAL A 17 -12.51 4.56 -1.06
N ILE A 18 -12.49 3.35 -1.59
CA ILE A 18 -13.69 2.57 -1.92
C ILE A 18 -13.77 1.38 -0.97
N SER A 19 -14.92 1.16 -0.37
CA SER A 19 -15.21 -0.01 0.45
C SER A 19 -16.59 -0.57 0.13
N ASN A 20 -16.65 -1.87 -0.14
CA ASN A 20 -17.87 -2.57 -0.57
C ASN A 20 -18.56 -1.91 -1.79
N GLY A 21 -17.79 -1.37 -2.72
CA GLY A 21 -18.27 -0.70 -3.93
C GLY A 21 -18.81 0.73 -3.71
N VAL A 22 -18.60 1.28 -2.53
CA VAL A 22 -19.03 2.65 -2.17
C VAL A 22 -17.78 3.51 -1.92
N VAL A 23 -17.78 4.72 -2.46
CA VAL A 23 -16.77 5.73 -2.13
C VAL A 23 -17.02 6.21 -0.70
N VAL A 24 -16.11 5.88 0.22
CA VAL A 24 -16.24 6.22 1.64
C VAL A 24 -15.38 7.43 2.03
N SER A 25 -14.39 7.75 1.22
CA SER A 25 -13.58 8.96 1.34
C SER A 25 -13.16 9.42 -0.05
N ASP A 26 -13.11 10.72 -0.24
CA ASP A 26 -12.76 11.37 -1.51
C ASP A 26 -12.07 12.70 -1.19
N PHE A 27 -10.93 12.60 -0.56
CA PHE A 27 -10.11 13.78 -0.28
C PHE A 27 -9.11 13.93 -1.41
N ASP A 28 -9.43 14.82 -2.35
CA ASP A 28 -8.60 15.10 -3.51
C ASP A 28 -7.35 15.88 -3.09
N ASP A 29 -6.18 15.27 -3.31
CA ASP A 29 -4.91 15.96 -3.33
C ASP A 29 -4.34 15.87 -4.74
N ALA A 30 -4.36 16.98 -5.46
CA ALA A 30 -3.85 17.09 -6.82
C ALA A 30 -2.38 16.65 -7.00
N ASN A 31 -1.67 16.37 -5.92
CA ASN A 31 -0.28 15.93 -5.90
C ASN A 31 -0.10 14.42 -5.75
N MET A 32 -1.16 13.64 -5.69
CA MET A 32 -1.05 12.18 -5.57
C MET A 32 -0.48 11.58 -6.85
N SER A 33 0.76 11.09 -6.77
CA SER A 33 1.46 10.42 -7.88
C SER A 33 1.03 8.96 -8.08
N GLY A 34 0.06 8.49 -7.32
CA GLY A 34 -0.41 7.11 -7.31
C GLY A 34 -1.51 6.84 -8.34
N GLY A 35 -2.25 5.82 -8.06
CA GLY A 35 -3.45 5.39 -8.76
C GLY A 35 -4.21 4.41 -7.89
N PHE A 36 -5.32 3.90 -8.40
CA PHE A 36 -6.11 2.92 -7.67
C PHE A 36 -5.37 1.60 -7.50
N VAL A 37 -5.33 1.12 -6.28
CA VAL A 37 -4.91 -0.22 -5.87
C VAL A 37 -6.12 -0.84 -5.20
N GLY A 38 -6.72 -1.85 -5.80
CA GLY A 38 -7.96 -2.38 -5.27
C GLY A 38 -8.38 -3.73 -5.85
N PHE A 39 -9.37 -4.32 -5.25
CA PHE A 39 -9.97 -5.58 -5.69
C PHE A 39 -11.32 -5.33 -6.35
N ASN A 40 -11.55 -6.01 -7.46
CA ASN A 40 -12.87 -6.09 -8.05
C ASN A 40 -13.74 -7.19 -7.38
N LYS A 41 -14.96 -7.36 -7.88
CA LYS A 41 -15.91 -8.36 -7.34
C LYS A 41 -15.45 -9.80 -7.51
N GLU A 42 -14.56 -10.07 -8.46
CA GLU A 42 -13.95 -11.37 -8.72
C GLU A 42 -12.67 -11.62 -7.87
N ASN A 43 -12.40 -10.75 -6.88
CA ASN A 43 -11.21 -10.78 -6.04
C ASN A 43 -9.89 -10.66 -6.83
N LYS A 44 -9.90 -9.96 -7.97
CA LYS A 44 -8.69 -9.66 -8.73
C LYS A 44 -8.14 -8.30 -8.35
N LEU A 45 -6.84 -8.25 -8.08
CA LEU A 45 -6.13 -7.02 -7.82
C LEU A 45 -6.01 -6.21 -9.12
N VAL A 46 -6.63 -5.05 -9.12
CA VAL A 46 -6.65 -4.09 -10.23
C VAL A 46 -5.78 -2.90 -9.85
N LEU A 47 -4.88 -2.54 -10.75
CA LEU A 47 -3.99 -1.38 -10.63
C LEU A 47 -4.24 -0.46 -11.82
N GLY A 48 -4.42 0.83 -11.56
CA GLY A 48 -4.56 1.77 -12.67
C GLY A 48 -4.83 3.21 -12.23
N LYS A 49 -4.66 4.11 -13.19
CA LYS A 49 -5.03 5.51 -13.03
C LYS A 49 -6.43 5.70 -13.61
N PHE A 50 -7.40 5.76 -12.75
CA PHE A 50 -8.82 5.92 -13.09
C PHE A 50 -9.37 7.14 -12.37
N THR A 51 -10.50 7.65 -12.83
CA THR A 51 -11.33 8.50 -11.96
C THR A 51 -12.15 7.62 -11.00
N LYS A 52 -12.65 8.19 -9.92
CA LYS A 52 -13.52 7.47 -8.97
C LYS A 52 -14.76 6.90 -9.66
N GLU A 53 -15.35 7.65 -10.59
CA GLU A 53 -16.51 7.21 -11.37
C GLU A 53 -16.15 5.99 -12.25
N GLN A 54 -14.97 6.02 -12.88
CA GLN A 54 -14.47 4.89 -13.66
C GLN A 54 -14.24 3.67 -12.76
N ALA A 55 -13.58 3.84 -11.61
CA ALA A 55 -13.33 2.75 -10.67
C ALA A 55 -14.65 2.09 -10.21
N VAL A 56 -15.65 2.89 -9.83
CA VAL A 56 -16.97 2.39 -9.46
C VAL A 56 -17.66 1.67 -10.62
N SER A 57 -17.63 2.26 -11.84
CA SER A 57 -18.26 1.67 -13.02
C SER A 57 -17.60 0.34 -13.45
N MET A 58 -16.30 0.18 -13.19
CA MET A 58 -15.55 -1.07 -13.42
C MET A 58 -15.84 -2.14 -12.36
N GLY A 59 -16.65 -1.86 -11.36
CA GLY A 59 -17.00 -2.80 -10.31
C GLY A 59 -15.88 -3.02 -9.29
N ILE A 60 -15.02 -2.04 -9.09
CA ILE A 60 -14.03 -2.07 -8.01
C ILE A 60 -14.80 -2.14 -6.68
N ARG A 61 -14.49 -3.16 -5.87
CA ARG A 61 -15.16 -3.41 -4.60
C ARG A 61 -14.48 -2.67 -3.45
N ASP A 62 -13.18 -2.83 -3.32
CA ASP A 62 -12.38 -2.21 -2.27
C ASP A 62 -11.11 -1.65 -2.89
N ALA A 63 -10.80 -0.39 -2.64
CA ALA A 63 -9.61 0.26 -3.17
C ALA A 63 -9.16 1.45 -2.34
N VAL A 64 -7.88 1.75 -2.47
CA VAL A 64 -7.27 3.01 -2.06
C VAL A 64 -6.48 3.60 -3.24
N GLU A 65 -6.28 4.91 -3.25
CA GLU A 65 -5.31 5.53 -4.14
C GLU A 65 -3.94 5.56 -3.45
N PHE A 66 -2.98 4.87 -4.06
CA PHE A 66 -1.61 4.83 -3.57
C PHE A 66 -0.62 4.43 -4.69
N GLY A 67 0.68 4.46 -4.38
CA GLY A 67 1.72 4.03 -5.31
C GLY A 67 3.13 4.12 -4.74
N PRO A 68 4.10 3.86 -5.57
CA PRO A 68 4.02 3.48 -6.99
C PRO A 68 3.55 2.04 -7.20
N PHE A 69 3.08 1.74 -8.42
CA PHE A 69 2.89 0.35 -8.84
C PHE A 69 4.25 -0.29 -9.05
N LEU A 70 4.42 -1.51 -8.56
CA LEU A 70 5.68 -2.27 -8.65
C LEU A 70 5.67 -3.22 -9.84
N ILE A 71 4.59 -3.96 -10.03
CA ILE A 71 4.39 -4.93 -11.11
C ILE A 71 2.99 -4.70 -11.67
N VAL A 72 2.87 -4.61 -12.99
CA VAL A 72 1.58 -4.48 -13.68
C VAL A 72 1.51 -5.50 -14.80
N ASN A 73 0.54 -6.41 -14.74
CA ASN A 73 0.34 -7.48 -15.72
C ASN A 73 1.62 -8.30 -15.97
N GLY A 74 2.33 -8.66 -14.91
CA GLY A 74 3.56 -9.45 -14.96
C GLY A 74 4.79 -8.70 -15.44
N LYS A 75 4.71 -7.39 -15.58
CA LYS A 75 5.85 -6.55 -15.95
C LYS A 75 6.22 -5.63 -14.81
N SER A 76 7.49 -5.66 -14.40
CA SER A 76 8.02 -4.67 -13.47
C SER A 76 7.84 -3.26 -14.04
N SER A 77 7.26 -2.39 -13.24
CA SER A 77 7.08 -0.97 -13.57
C SER A 77 8.21 -0.11 -13.01
N PHE A 78 9.10 -0.70 -12.22
CA PHE A 78 10.24 -0.02 -11.64
C PHE A 78 11.53 -0.38 -12.39
N VAL A 79 12.23 0.64 -12.85
CA VAL A 79 13.63 0.51 -13.27
C VAL A 79 14.48 0.47 -12.01
N LYS A 80 15.50 -0.38 -11.97
CA LYS A 80 16.44 -0.56 -10.85
C LYS A 80 16.80 0.74 -10.13
N GLY A 81 16.80 0.70 -8.81
CA GLY A 81 17.19 1.79 -7.94
C GLY A 81 16.12 2.08 -6.89
N ASN A 82 16.42 2.99 -6.00
CA ASN A 82 15.51 3.31 -4.89
C ASN A 82 14.30 4.17 -5.30
N GLY A 83 14.20 4.55 -6.58
CA GLY A 83 13.11 5.40 -7.07
C GLY A 83 13.00 6.78 -6.38
N GLY A 84 14.02 7.21 -5.66
CA GLY A 84 14.00 8.43 -4.84
C GLY A 84 13.31 8.27 -3.48
N TRP A 85 12.82 7.09 -3.15
CA TRP A 85 12.08 6.82 -1.90
C TRP A 85 12.98 6.42 -0.72
N GLY A 86 14.27 6.15 -0.98
CA GLY A 86 15.24 5.72 0.02
C GLY A 86 14.93 4.36 0.64
N ILE A 87 15.74 3.98 1.64
CA ILE A 87 15.59 2.74 2.41
C ILE A 87 14.74 3.04 3.64
N ALA A 88 13.65 2.28 3.83
CA ALA A 88 12.71 2.46 4.94
C ALA A 88 11.95 1.15 5.24
N PRO A 89 11.24 1.05 6.39
CA PRO A 89 10.18 0.06 6.54
C PRO A 89 9.19 0.18 5.39
N ARG A 90 8.72 -0.95 4.85
CA ARG A 90 7.86 -0.97 3.66
C ARG A 90 6.67 -1.88 3.84
N THR A 91 5.60 -1.52 3.14
CA THR A 91 4.40 -2.32 2.98
C THR A 91 4.06 -2.41 1.50
N ALA A 92 3.70 -3.58 1.03
CA ALA A 92 3.22 -3.77 -0.32
C ALA A 92 2.11 -4.83 -0.37
N ILE A 93 1.25 -4.70 -1.37
CA ILE A 93 0.22 -5.68 -1.69
C ILE A 93 0.44 -6.18 -3.10
N GLY A 94 0.23 -7.48 -3.32
CA GLY A 94 0.34 -8.07 -4.64
C GLY A 94 -0.62 -9.24 -4.82
N GLN A 95 -0.74 -9.71 -6.06
CA GLN A 95 -1.51 -10.90 -6.36
C GLN A 95 -0.81 -11.73 -7.43
N ARG A 96 -0.81 -13.05 -7.22
CA ARG A 96 -0.32 -14.06 -8.15
C ARG A 96 -1.39 -14.39 -9.21
N SER A 97 -0.95 -15.03 -10.30
CA SER A 97 -1.86 -15.47 -11.38
C SER A 97 -2.90 -16.52 -10.92
N ASP A 98 -2.58 -17.29 -9.88
CA ASP A 98 -3.50 -18.26 -9.26
C ASP A 98 -4.49 -17.65 -8.27
N GLY A 99 -4.45 -16.32 -8.08
CA GLY A 99 -5.36 -15.57 -7.21
C GLY A 99 -4.87 -15.38 -5.77
N ILE A 100 -3.75 -16.00 -5.37
CA ILE A 100 -3.18 -15.80 -4.03
C ILE A 100 -2.79 -14.34 -3.86
N VAL A 101 -3.28 -13.72 -2.79
CA VAL A 101 -2.94 -12.35 -2.39
C VAL A 101 -1.70 -12.37 -1.51
N LEU A 102 -0.77 -11.47 -1.78
CA LEU A 102 0.48 -11.31 -1.05
C LEU A 102 0.43 -10.01 -0.24
N PHE A 103 0.63 -10.13 1.06
CA PHE A 103 0.89 -8.99 1.94
C PHE A 103 2.36 -9.01 2.34
N LEU A 104 3.10 -7.98 1.99
CA LEU A 104 4.51 -7.83 2.32
C LEU A 104 4.69 -6.69 3.29
N VAL A 105 5.27 -6.99 4.45
CA VAL A 105 5.70 -5.98 5.43
C VAL A 105 7.17 -6.20 5.74
N ILE A 106 7.98 -5.18 5.55
CA ILE A 106 9.42 -5.20 5.80
C ILE A 106 9.71 -4.28 6.98
N ASN A 107 10.33 -4.84 8.02
CA ASN A 107 10.87 -4.04 9.11
C ASN A 107 11.99 -3.13 8.61
N GLY A 108 12.20 -2.01 9.28
CA GLY A 108 13.30 -1.12 8.94
C GLY A 108 13.67 -0.22 10.11
N ARG A 109 14.71 0.60 9.93
CA ARG A 109 15.23 1.49 10.97
C ARG A 109 15.66 0.76 12.25
N LEU A 110 16.02 -0.52 12.12
CA LEU A 110 16.49 -1.39 13.19
C LEU A 110 17.93 -1.82 12.90
N ALA A 111 18.70 -2.12 13.93
CA ALA A 111 20.04 -2.67 13.77
C ALA A 111 20.06 -4.02 13.02
N THR A 112 18.96 -4.77 13.11
CA THR A 112 18.77 -6.08 12.44
C THR A 112 18.06 -5.99 11.09
N SER A 113 17.48 -4.84 10.75
CA SER A 113 16.81 -4.61 9.47
C SER A 113 16.76 -3.10 9.18
N ILE A 114 17.51 -2.68 8.19
CA ILE A 114 17.56 -1.26 7.80
C ILE A 114 16.31 -0.84 7.01
N GLY A 115 15.59 -1.79 6.43
CA GLY A 115 14.45 -1.59 5.54
C GLY A 115 14.76 -2.01 4.11
N ALA A 116 13.94 -1.56 3.18
CA ALA A 116 14.04 -1.86 1.77
C ALA A 116 13.79 -0.62 0.91
N ASP A 117 14.30 -0.63 -0.31
CA ASP A 117 13.92 0.34 -1.34
C ASP A 117 12.82 -0.22 -2.26
N MET A 118 12.43 0.52 -3.30
CA MET A 118 11.37 0.08 -4.21
C MET A 118 11.83 -1.06 -5.14
N GLY A 119 13.13 -1.13 -5.43
CA GLY A 119 13.72 -2.23 -6.19
C GLY A 119 13.63 -3.53 -5.42
N ASP A 120 14.01 -3.50 -4.14
CA ASP A 120 13.90 -4.66 -3.23
C ASP A 120 12.46 -5.16 -3.14
N LEU A 121 11.48 -4.23 -2.98
CA LEU A 121 10.07 -4.61 -2.95
C LEU A 121 9.63 -5.31 -4.23
N THR A 122 10.04 -4.75 -5.37
CA THR A 122 9.70 -5.31 -6.68
C THR A 122 10.29 -6.70 -6.84
N GLU A 123 11.56 -6.87 -6.53
CA GLU A 123 12.25 -8.16 -6.60
C GLU A 123 11.59 -9.22 -5.70
N ILE A 124 11.26 -8.84 -4.46
CA ILE A 124 10.58 -9.76 -3.54
C ILE A 124 9.22 -10.17 -4.11
N MET A 125 8.41 -9.22 -4.59
CA MET A 125 7.11 -9.52 -5.16
C MET A 125 7.20 -10.39 -6.42
N GLU A 126 8.20 -10.17 -7.29
CA GLU A 126 8.48 -11.02 -8.44
C GLU A 126 8.86 -12.44 -8.00
N ASN A 127 9.73 -12.58 -7.02
CA ASN A 127 10.17 -13.88 -6.49
C ASN A 127 9.01 -14.69 -5.87
N TYR A 128 8.00 -14.01 -5.33
CA TYR A 128 6.76 -14.64 -4.85
C TYR A 128 5.71 -14.84 -5.94
N GLY A 129 6.01 -14.49 -7.20
CA GLY A 129 5.18 -14.74 -8.36
C GLY A 129 4.01 -13.75 -8.53
N ALA A 130 4.13 -12.55 -8.00
CA ALA A 130 3.13 -11.52 -8.22
C ALA A 130 3.03 -11.14 -9.69
N VAL A 131 1.81 -11.05 -10.21
CA VAL A 131 1.52 -10.50 -11.55
C VAL A 131 1.05 -9.06 -11.48
N ASN A 132 0.49 -8.65 -10.34
CA ASN A 132 0.21 -7.26 -9.99
C ASN A 132 0.73 -7.01 -8.57
N ALA A 133 1.41 -5.88 -8.37
CA ALA A 133 1.87 -5.45 -7.06
C ALA A 133 1.99 -3.94 -6.98
N ALA A 134 1.71 -3.39 -5.81
CA ALA A 134 1.84 -1.96 -5.52
C ALA A 134 2.45 -1.73 -4.15
N ASN A 135 3.26 -0.67 -4.05
CA ASN A 135 3.70 -0.15 -2.77
C ASN A 135 2.52 0.50 -2.04
N MET A 136 2.51 0.33 -0.73
CA MET A 136 1.56 0.96 0.19
C MET A 136 2.30 1.92 1.12
N ASP A 137 1.57 2.58 2.01
CA ASP A 137 2.17 3.44 3.03
C ASP A 137 3.16 2.64 3.88
N GLY A 138 4.34 3.21 4.04
CA GLY A 138 5.49 2.58 4.66
C GLY A 138 5.96 3.31 5.92
N GLY A 139 7.23 3.13 6.26
CA GLY A 139 7.80 3.79 7.43
C GLY A 139 7.11 3.35 8.73
N SER A 140 6.63 4.32 9.51
CA SER A 140 5.89 4.05 10.76
C SER A 140 4.50 3.45 10.56
N SER A 141 4.04 3.35 9.31
CA SER A 141 2.76 2.69 8.96
C SER A 141 2.92 1.23 8.56
N SER A 142 4.14 0.70 8.58
CA SER A 142 4.40 -0.70 8.21
C SER A 142 4.02 -1.63 9.36
N GLU A 143 2.76 -2.03 9.40
CA GLU A 143 2.22 -2.90 10.45
C GLU A 143 1.54 -4.12 9.86
N LEU A 144 1.80 -5.28 10.47
CA LEU A 144 1.11 -6.55 10.19
C LEU A 144 0.49 -7.07 11.47
N VAL A 145 -0.83 -7.20 11.47
CA VAL A 145 -1.61 -7.67 12.60
C VAL A 145 -2.19 -9.04 12.30
N ILE A 146 -1.92 -10.04 13.13
CA ILE A 146 -2.48 -11.37 13.05
C ILE A 146 -3.08 -11.74 14.41
N ASN A 147 -4.34 -12.15 14.45
CA ASN A 147 -5.05 -12.52 15.67
C ASN A 147 -4.95 -11.42 16.76
N ASN A 148 -5.20 -10.16 16.35
CA ASN A 148 -5.12 -8.97 17.22
C ASN A 148 -3.73 -8.72 17.85
N LYS A 149 -2.67 -9.23 17.24
CA LYS A 149 -1.30 -8.99 17.67
C LYS A 149 -0.46 -8.46 16.52
N ILE A 150 0.30 -7.40 16.75
CA ILE A 150 1.31 -6.92 15.81
C ILE A 150 2.43 -7.97 15.79
N VAL A 151 2.74 -8.49 14.61
CA VAL A 151 3.73 -9.56 14.43
C VAL A 151 5.06 -9.10 13.83
N ASN A 152 5.13 -7.85 13.39
CA ASN A 152 6.37 -7.20 12.96
C ASN A 152 6.88 -6.22 14.03
N HIS A 153 7.92 -5.43 13.72
CA HIS A 153 8.49 -4.42 14.62
C HIS A 153 8.34 -3.02 13.99
N PRO A 154 7.18 -2.37 14.10
CA PRO A 154 7.00 -1.02 13.60
C PRO A 154 7.90 -0.04 14.35
N VAL A 155 8.55 0.86 13.62
CA VAL A 155 9.41 1.88 14.20
C VAL A 155 8.95 3.26 13.74
N ALA A 156 8.46 4.03 14.68
CA ALA A 156 8.10 5.42 14.43
C ALA A 156 9.34 6.31 14.29
N ALA A 157 9.36 7.18 13.30
CA ALA A 157 10.38 8.20 13.19
C ALA A 157 10.03 9.36 14.16
N GLY A 158 10.73 9.42 15.30
CA GLY A 158 10.64 10.59 16.19
C GLY A 158 9.43 10.65 17.12
N THR A 159 8.60 9.62 17.20
CA THR A 159 7.46 9.55 18.12
C THR A 159 7.55 8.31 19.01
N ASN A 160 7.02 8.41 20.23
CA ASN A 160 7.05 7.33 21.21
C ASN A 160 5.95 6.28 21.00
N GLY A 161 5.65 5.90 19.77
CA GLY A 161 4.62 4.89 19.56
C GLY A 161 4.17 4.74 18.13
N LEU A 162 3.26 3.81 17.94
CA LEU A 162 2.53 3.59 16.71
C LEU A 162 1.56 4.75 16.49
N ARG A 163 1.29 5.06 15.25
CA ARG A 163 0.28 6.05 14.89
C ARG A 163 -1.00 5.37 14.45
N ASP A 164 -2.11 6.04 14.63
CA ASP A 164 -3.37 5.63 14.02
C ASP A 164 -3.27 5.75 12.50
N MET A 165 -3.81 4.79 11.79
CA MET A 165 -3.82 4.78 10.33
C MET A 165 -5.26 4.89 9.83
N PRO A 166 -5.51 5.74 8.81
CA PRO A 166 -6.87 5.98 8.32
C PRO A 166 -7.42 4.81 7.49
N THR A 167 -6.54 3.96 6.96
CA THR A 167 -6.92 2.82 6.11
C THR A 167 -6.00 1.63 6.33
N PHE A 168 -6.55 0.44 6.16
CA PHE A 168 -5.80 -0.82 6.20
C PHE A 168 -6.52 -1.91 5.40
N TRP A 169 -5.77 -2.89 4.93
CA TRP A 169 -6.31 -4.07 4.28
C TRP A 169 -6.65 -5.13 5.33
N VAL A 170 -7.83 -5.75 5.18
CA VAL A 170 -8.32 -6.78 6.09
C VAL A 170 -8.63 -8.06 5.33
N VAL A 171 -8.20 -9.18 5.87
CA VAL A 171 -8.64 -10.52 5.44
C VAL A 171 -9.70 -11.01 6.43
N LYS A 172 -10.87 -11.37 5.92
CA LYS A 172 -11.99 -11.92 6.70
C LYS A 172 -12.08 -13.42 6.49
#